data_8d4828bdcd73f9fef515ca0a378c1ac5
#
_entry.id   8d4828bdcd73f9fef515ca0a378c1ac5
#
_cell.length_a   1.000
_cell.length_b   1.000
_cell.length_c   1.000
_cell.angle_alpha   90.00
_cell.angle_beta   90.00
_cell.angle_gamma   90.00
#
_symmetry.space_group_name_H-M   'P 1'
#
loop_
_entity.id
_entity.type
_entity.pdbx_description
1 polymer ?
#
loop_
_entity_poly.entity_id
_entity_poly.type
_entity_poly.pdbx_seq_one_letter_code
_entity_poly.pdbx_strand_id
1 'polypeptide(L)'
;MQTFEKDLPGENATGWGGAAVSQLPLEVAETMYGGGTWGFDLRDMEPKSLPDLVQYLVRAAGNNANLLLNVGPMPDGEIQPAFANRLREMGSWLETYGESIYGTQGGPVKPSGWGATTRRGNLVYVHVLDPTLRVLALSDLDHPVGNAHLLNGGARVAYSFSQGSLVLDLPRRGARDIDQVIVLQLVNH
;
A
#
# COMPACT_ATOMS: atom_id res chain seq x y z
N MET A 1 -4.14 -21.07 -0.83
CA MET A 1 -3.92 -19.72 -1.34
C MET A 1 -4.93 -19.47 -2.44
N GLN A 2 -5.63 -18.33 -2.42
CA GLN A 2 -6.49 -17.89 -3.51
C GLN A 2 -5.74 -16.90 -4.38
N THR A 3 -5.86 -17.03 -5.70
CA THR A 3 -5.20 -16.14 -6.68
C THR A 3 -6.27 -15.42 -7.48
N PHE A 4 -6.09 -14.10 -7.63
CA PHE A 4 -6.98 -13.25 -8.40
C PHE A 4 -6.17 -12.45 -9.42
N GLU A 5 -6.67 -12.39 -10.65
CA GLU A 5 -6.12 -11.50 -11.67
C GLU A 5 -6.79 -10.14 -11.57
N LYS A 6 -6.00 -9.08 -11.41
CA LYS A 6 -6.39 -7.67 -11.38
C LYS A 6 -7.27 -7.24 -10.20
N ASP A 7 -8.17 -8.09 -9.73
CA ASP A 7 -9.17 -7.72 -8.74
C ASP A 7 -8.90 -8.43 -7.41
N LEU A 8 -8.85 -7.68 -6.33
CA LEU A 8 -8.91 -8.23 -4.99
C LEU A 8 -10.35 -8.57 -4.61
N PRO A 9 -10.59 -9.52 -3.68
CA PRO A 9 -11.92 -9.80 -3.20
C PRO A 9 -12.62 -8.53 -2.73
N GLY A 10 -13.78 -8.21 -3.34
CA GLY A 10 -14.54 -7.00 -3.08
C GLY A 10 -14.08 -5.77 -3.85
N GLU A 11 -13.04 -5.86 -4.68
CA GLU A 11 -12.74 -4.86 -5.70
C GLU A 11 -13.70 -5.04 -6.88
N ASN A 12 -14.11 -3.93 -7.46
CA ASN A 12 -14.87 -3.91 -8.70
C ASN A 12 -14.25 -2.89 -9.65
N ALA A 13 -14.76 -2.78 -10.87
CA ALA A 13 -14.28 -1.85 -11.89
C ALA A 13 -14.25 -0.38 -11.44
N THR A 14 -14.89 -0.04 -10.34
CA THR A 14 -14.93 1.31 -9.76
C THR A 14 -14.08 1.49 -8.52
N GLY A 15 -13.38 0.44 -8.05
CA GLY A 15 -12.43 0.51 -6.93
C GLY A 15 -12.61 -0.57 -5.85
N TRP A 16 -11.88 -0.41 -4.79
CA TRP A 16 -11.70 -1.30 -3.65
C TRP A 16 -12.94 -1.36 -2.75
N GLY A 17 -14.02 -1.92 -3.25
CA GLY A 17 -15.31 -1.92 -2.57
C GLY A 17 -15.54 -3.12 -1.66
N GLY A 18 -16.12 -2.91 -0.54
CA GLY A 18 -17.05 -3.75 0.20
C GLY A 18 -16.55 -4.93 1.02
N ALA A 19 -15.56 -5.73 0.64
CA ALA A 19 -15.20 -6.93 1.40
C ALA A 19 -14.41 -6.64 2.70
N ALA A 20 -14.55 -7.48 3.70
CA ALA A 20 -13.67 -7.46 4.87
C ALA A 20 -12.27 -7.93 4.47
N VAL A 21 -11.24 -7.47 5.20
CA VAL A 21 -9.87 -7.97 5.02
C VAL A 21 -9.87 -9.50 5.21
N SER A 22 -9.30 -10.22 4.24
CA SER A 22 -9.26 -11.68 4.27
C SER A 22 -8.35 -12.19 5.37
N GLN A 23 -8.78 -13.23 6.06
CA GLN A 23 -7.94 -13.98 7.01
C GLN A 23 -7.07 -15.03 6.30
N LEU A 24 -7.38 -15.35 5.05
CA LEU A 24 -6.60 -16.28 4.25
C LEU A 24 -5.55 -15.53 3.45
N PRO A 25 -4.35 -16.10 3.27
CA PRO A 25 -3.37 -15.56 2.33
C PRO A 25 -3.95 -15.48 0.92
N LEU A 26 -3.89 -14.30 0.34
CA LEU A 26 -4.34 -14.01 -1.01
C LEU A 26 -3.14 -13.67 -1.88
N GLU A 27 -3.26 -13.86 -3.19
CA GLU A 27 -2.35 -13.33 -4.19
C GLU A 27 -3.17 -12.63 -5.26
N VAL A 28 -2.73 -11.46 -5.64
CA VAL A 28 -3.28 -10.70 -6.75
C VAL A 28 -2.17 -10.47 -7.78
N ALA A 29 -2.47 -10.76 -9.04
CA ALA A 29 -1.57 -10.51 -10.14
C ALA A 29 -1.93 -9.19 -10.82
N GLU A 30 -0.93 -8.38 -11.12
CA GLU A 30 -1.07 -7.12 -11.87
C GLU A 30 0.07 -6.98 -12.87
N THR A 31 -0.18 -6.32 -13.99
CA THR A 31 0.84 -6.05 -14.98
C THR A 31 1.46 -4.66 -14.82
N MET A 32 2.74 -4.55 -15.11
CA MET A 32 3.43 -3.25 -15.15
C MET A 32 3.05 -2.41 -16.38
N TYR A 33 2.47 -2.98 -17.40
CA TYR A 33 2.14 -2.28 -18.65
C TYR A 33 1.02 -1.25 -18.45
N GLY A 34 1.24 -0.02 -18.91
CA GLY A 34 0.30 1.08 -18.77
C GLY A 34 -1.01 0.86 -19.51
N GLY A 35 -0.95 0.23 -20.68
CA GLY A 35 -2.11 -0.19 -21.49
C GLY A 35 -2.78 -1.47 -21.03
N GLY A 36 -2.21 -2.17 -20.02
CA GLY A 36 -2.81 -3.36 -19.42
C GLY A 36 -2.48 -4.68 -20.15
N THR A 37 -1.51 -4.71 -21.07
CA THR A 37 -1.03 -5.95 -21.66
C THR A 37 -0.23 -6.79 -20.65
N TRP A 38 -0.18 -8.11 -20.86
CA TRP A 38 0.51 -9.04 -19.96
C TRP A 38 1.81 -9.59 -20.52
N GLY A 39 2.08 -9.36 -21.81
CA GLY A 39 3.28 -9.73 -22.50
C GLY A 39 3.92 -8.56 -23.21
N PHE A 40 5.06 -8.80 -23.86
CA PHE A 40 5.70 -7.79 -24.67
C PHE A 40 4.78 -7.35 -25.83
N ASP A 41 4.51 -6.04 -25.91
CA ASP A 41 3.74 -5.43 -27.00
C ASP A 41 4.35 -4.07 -27.36
N LEU A 42 4.76 -3.90 -28.62
CA LEU A 42 5.33 -2.65 -29.13
C LEU A 42 4.34 -1.47 -29.07
N ARG A 43 3.05 -1.72 -28.90
CA ARG A 43 2.02 -0.69 -28.77
C ARG A 43 1.81 -0.24 -27.32
N ASP A 44 2.39 -0.97 -26.35
CA ASP A 44 2.29 -0.71 -24.92
C ASP A 44 3.69 -0.77 -24.27
N MET A 45 4.51 0.23 -24.56
CA MET A 45 5.92 0.28 -24.15
C MET A 45 6.16 1.11 -22.88
N GLU A 46 5.10 1.70 -22.31
CA GLU A 46 5.22 2.55 -21.12
C GLU A 46 4.76 1.79 -19.87
N PRO A 47 5.61 1.71 -18.84
CA PRO A 47 5.19 1.15 -17.58
C PRO A 47 4.20 2.08 -16.85
N LYS A 48 3.32 1.50 -16.03
CA LYS A 48 2.54 2.26 -15.04
C LYS A 48 3.43 3.22 -14.26
N SER A 49 2.87 4.34 -13.80
CA SER A 49 3.59 5.30 -12.99
C SER A 49 4.07 4.68 -11.67
N LEU A 50 5.16 5.18 -11.10
CA LEU A 50 5.60 4.72 -9.78
C LEU A 50 4.52 4.92 -8.70
N PRO A 51 3.81 6.06 -8.63
CA PRO A 51 2.70 6.21 -7.70
C PRO A 51 1.62 5.14 -7.85
N ASP A 52 1.22 4.78 -9.08
CA ASP A 52 0.19 3.77 -9.30
C ASP A 52 0.63 2.39 -8.79
N LEU A 53 1.88 1.99 -9.10
CA LEU A 53 2.42 0.70 -8.65
C LEU A 53 2.59 0.62 -7.13
N VAL A 54 3.05 1.70 -6.49
CA VAL A 54 3.18 1.77 -5.03
C VAL A 54 1.80 1.73 -4.37
N GLN A 55 0.84 2.50 -4.89
CA GLN A 55 -0.54 2.48 -4.36
C GLN A 55 -1.17 1.09 -4.52
N TYR A 56 -0.92 0.41 -5.63
CA TYR A 56 -1.42 -0.95 -5.84
C TYR A 56 -0.81 -1.92 -4.82
N LEU A 57 0.51 -1.87 -4.62
CA LEU A 57 1.22 -2.68 -3.61
C LEU A 57 0.66 -2.44 -2.20
N VAL A 58 0.52 -1.19 -1.79
CA VAL A 58 -0.02 -0.81 -0.48
C VAL A 58 -1.45 -1.32 -0.28
N ARG A 59 -2.30 -1.19 -1.30
CA ARG A 59 -3.69 -1.68 -1.24
C ARG A 59 -3.73 -3.20 -1.20
N ALA A 60 -2.88 -3.89 -1.95
CA ALA A 60 -2.76 -5.35 -1.88
C ALA A 60 -2.37 -5.79 -0.47
N ALA A 61 -1.30 -5.22 0.10
CA ALA A 61 -0.84 -5.54 1.45
C ALA A 61 -1.92 -5.26 2.51
N GLY A 62 -2.61 -4.11 2.41
CA GLY A 62 -3.71 -3.74 3.30
C GLY A 62 -4.93 -4.67 3.22
N ASN A 63 -5.14 -5.34 2.09
CA ASN A 63 -6.13 -6.40 1.92
C ASN A 63 -5.61 -7.80 2.26
N ASN A 64 -4.45 -7.90 2.90
CA ASN A 64 -3.79 -9.16 3.25
C ASN A 64 -3.46 -10.01 2.03
N ALA A 65 -3.11 -9.36 0.92
CA ALA A 65 -2.76 -10.01 -0.34
C ALA A 65 -1.29 -9.79 -0.70
N ASN A 66 -0.69 -10.82 -1.28
CA ASN A 66 0.60 -10.74 -1.93
C ASN A 66 0.43 -10.18 -3.35
N LEU A 67 1.28 -9.25 -3.76
CA LEU A 67 1.29 -8.73 -5.13
C LEU A 67 2.27 -9.51 -5.98
N LEU A 68 1.78 -10.14 -7.06
CA LEU A 68 2.57 -10.68 -8.15
C LEU A 68 2.57 -9.65 -9.29
N LEU A 69 3.69 -8.93 -9.43
CA LEU A 69 3.83 -7.91 -10.46
C LEU A 69 4.46 -8.48 -11.71
N ASN A 70 3.68 -8.56 -12.79
CA ASN A 70 4.10 -9.12 -14.06
C ASN A 70 4.84 -8.12 -14.93
N VAL A 71 5.88 -8.61 -15.61
CA VAL A 71 6.57 -7.93 -16.70
C VAL A 71 6.79 -8.91 -17.85
N GLY A 72 6.47 -8.52 -19.09
CA GLY A 72 6.72 -9.33 -20.30
C GLY A 72 8.10 -9.05 -20.86
N PRO A 73 9.01 -10.04 -20.95
CA PRO A 73 10.33 -9.85 -21.55
C PRO A 73 10.23 -9.60 -23.06
N MET A 74 11.21 -8.90 -23.59
CA MET A 74 11.44 -8.74 -25.02
C MET A 74 11.79 -10.09 -25.69
N PRO A 75 11.77 -10.18 -27.03
CA PRO A 75 12.10 -11.43 -27.75
C PRO A 75 13.50 -12.00 -27.47
N ASP A 76 14.44 -11.16 -27.04
CA ASP A 76 15.79 -11.54 -26.60
C ASP A 76 15.85 -12.04 -25.14
N GLY A 77 14.73 -12.01 -24.42
CA GLY A 77 14.60 -12.42 -23.03
C GLY A 77 14.91 -11.33 -22.01
N GLU A 78 15.30 -10.14 -22.44
CA GLU A 78 15.57 -9.02 -21.52
C GLU A 78 14.31 -8.23 -21.16
N ILE A 79 14.32 -7.60 -20.00
CA ILE A 79 13.28 -6.64 -19.58
C ILE A 79 13.59 -5.28 -20.22
N GLN A 80 12.58 -4.65 -20.81
CA GLN A 80 12.74 -3.31 -21.39
C GLN A 80 13.35 -2.33 -20.39
N PRO A 81 14.27 -1.45 -20.80
CA PRO A 81 14.95 -0.52 -19.89
C PRO A 81 14.00 0.36 -19.07
N ALA A 82 12.88 0.81 -19.66
CA ALA A 82 11.88 1.62 -18.95
C ALA A 82 11.24 0.85 -17.79
N PHE A 83 10.91 -0.42 -18.00
CA PHE A 83 10.34 -1.31 -16.98
C PHE A 83 11.37 -1.66 -15.90
N ALA A 84 12.61 -1.99 -16.30
CA ALA A 84 13.70 -2.25 -15.36
C ALA A 84 13.99 -1.02 -14.47
N ASN A 85 13.96 0.18 -15.02
CA ASN A 85 14.11 1.41 -14.24
C ASN A 85 12.95 1.62 -13.28
N ARG A 86 11.70 1.38 -13.70
CA ARG A 86 10.53 1.48 -12.83
C ARG A 86 10.59 0.50 -11.66
N LEU A 87 11.08 -0.72 -11.88
CA LEU A 87 11.31 -1.70 -10.81
C LEU A 87 12.37 -1.21 -9.80
N ARG A 88 13.45 -0.56 -10.28
CA ARG A 88 14.45 0.04 -9.39
C ARG A 88 13.88 1.20 -8.58
N GLU A 89 13.04 2.03 -9.17
CA GLU A 89 12.33 3.10 -8.44
C GLU A 89 11.42 2.53 -7.34
N MET A 90 10.69 1.44 -7.61
CA MET A 90 9.93 0.73 -6.59
C MET A 90 10.85 0.16 -5.50
N GLY A 91 12.00 -0.41 -5.89
CA GLY A 91 13.02 -0.89 -4.97
C GLY A 91 13.49 0.21 -4.03
N SER A 92 13.81 1.40 -4.55
CA SER A 92 14.24 2.55 -3.73
C SER A 92 13.13 3.03 -2.77
N TRP A 93 11.87 2.98 -3.18
CA TRP A 93 10.75 3.26 -2.26
C TRP A 93 10.70 2.20 -1.14
N LEU A 94 10.86 0.92 -1.48
CA LEU A 94 10.88 -0.18 -0.51
C LEU A 94 12.10 -0.16 0.43
N GLU A 95 13.25 0.37 0.01
CA GLU A 95 14.40 0.60 0.93
C GLU A 95 14.01 1.51 2.09
N THR A 96 13.13 2.48 1.86
CA THR A 96 12.67 3.42 2.89
C THR A 96 11.45 2.90 3.66
N TYR A 97 10.49 2.30 2.96
CA TYR A 97 9.17 1.99 3.50
C TYR A 97 8.86 0.49 3.60
N GLY A 98 9.77 -0.38 3.17
CA GLY A 98 9.53 -1.83 3.11
C GLY A 98 9.20 -2.47 4.45
N GLU A 99 9.59 -1.87 5.57
CA GLU A 99 9.19 -2.31 6.90
C GLU A 99 7.67 -2.36 7.06
N SER A 100 6.94 -1.44 6.42
CA SER A 100 5.47 -1.36 6.45
C SER A 100 4.77 -2.36 5.52
N ILE A 101 5.55 -3.09 4.69
CA ILE A 101 5.04 -4.06 3.72
C ILE A 101 5.52 -5.47 4.07
N TYR A 102 6.85 -5.66 4.24
CA TYR A 102 7.41 -6.98 4.44
C TYR A 102 7.11 -7.56 5.82
N GLY A 103 6.62 -8.81 5.85
CA GLY A 103 6.29 -9.50 7.08
C GLY A 103 5.10 -8.92 7.83
N THR A 104 4.27 -8.12 7.14
CA THR A 104 3.02 -7.61 7.67
C THR A 104 1.82 -8.46 7.22
N GLN A 105 0.70 -8.22 7.85
CA GLN A 105 -0.63 -8.66 7.45
C GLN A 105 -1.50 -7.43 7.18
N GLY A 106 -2.67 -7.60 6.58
CA GLY A 106 -3.66 -6.54 6.48
C GLY A 106 -3.98 -5.99 7.88
N GLY A 107 -4.02 -4.67 7.98
CA GLY A 107 -4.20 -3.98 9.26
C GLY A 107 -5.66 -3.97 9.74
N PRO A 108 -5.90 -3.40 10.93
CA PRO A 108 -7.23 -3.39 11.54
C PRO A 108 -8.25 -2.55 10.77
N VAL A 109 -7.78 -1.51 10.07
CA VAL A 109 -8.66 -0.60 9.33
C VAL A 109 -8.60 -0.94 7.85
N LYS A 110 -9.78 -1.20 7.30
CA LYS A 110 -9.96 -1.60 5.91
C LYS A 110 -9.44 -0.54 4.93
N PRO A 111 -8.78 -0.94 3.82
CA PRO A 111 -8.41 -0.04 2.75
C PRO A 111 -9.60 0.73 2.18
N SER A 112 -9.37 2.01 1.87
CA SER A 112 -10.37 2.88 1.25
C SER A 112 -9.70 3.97 0.40
N GLY A 113 -10.43 5.00 -0.02
CA GLY A 113 -9.91 6.12 -0.82
C GLY A 113 -8.71 6.82 -0.19
N TRP A 114 -8.62 6.93 1.13
CA TRP A 114 -7.50 7.57 1.83
C TRP A 114 -6.20 6.75 1.80
N GLY A 115 -6.28 5.41 1.71
CA GLY A 115 -5.14 4.50 1.74
C GLY A 115 -5.45 3.17 2.38
N ALA A 116 -4.52 2.63 3.18
CA ALA A 116 -4.62 1.31 3.79
C ALA A 116 -3.90 1.26 5.14
N THR A 117 -4.14 0.18 5.89
CA THR A 117 -3.30 -0.19 7.04
C THR A 117 -2.70 -1.56 6.86
N THR A 118 -1.46 -1.73 7.35
CA THR A 118 -0.81 -3.02 7.52
C THR A 118 -0.42 -3.20 8.99
N ARG A 119 -0.16 -4.43 9.43
CA ARG A 119 0.16 -4.71 10.83
C ARG A 119 1.26 -5.75 10.97
N ARG A 120 2.16 -5.53 11.92
CA ARG A 120 3.14 -6.51 12.41
C ARG A 120 3.21 -6.47 13.94
N GLY A 121 2.62 -7.47 14.59
CA GLY A 121 2.53 -7.49 16.04
C GLY A 121 1.72 -6.30 16.59
N ASN A 122 2.35 -5.50 17.46
CA ASN A 122 1.74 -4.29 18.03
C ASN A 122 1.99 -3.02 17.21
N LEU A 123 2.61 -3.12 16.04
CA LEU A 123 2.82 -2.02 15.12
C LEU A 123 1.75 -2.03 14.03
N VAL A 124 1.07 -0.91 13.86
CA VAL A 124 0.17 -0.66 12.72
C VAL A 124 0.78 0.44 11.87
N TYR A 125 0.94 0.17 10.59
CA TYR A 125 1.41 1.14 9.62
C TYR A 125 0.21 1.71 8.87
N VAL A 126 0.03 3.02 8.95
CA VAL A 126 -1.04 3.75 8.26
C VAL A 126 -0.45 4.38 7.02
N HIS A 127 -0.83 3.88 5.87
CA HIS A 127 -0.44 4.37 4.55
C HIS A 127 -1.45 5.41 4.07
N VAL A 128 -1.08 6.68 4.10
CA VAL A 128 -1.93 7.76 3.62
C VAL A 128 -1.58 8.06 2.17
N LEU A 129 -2.39 7.58 1.24
CA LEU A 129 -2.18 7.72 -0.20
C LEU A 129 -2.76 9.03 -0.76
N ASP A 130 -3.84 9.54 -0.16
CA ASP A 130 -4.44 10.82 -0.56
C ASP A 130 -3.60 12.00 -0.07
N PRO A 131 -2.95 12.76 -0.98
CA PRO A 131 -2.08 13.88 -0.60
C PRO A 131 -2.84 15.11 -0.10
N THR A 132 -4.15 15.14 -0.26
CA THR A 132 -4.98 16.30 0.11
C THR A 132 -5.38 16.30 1.58
N LEU A 133 -5.32 15.13 2.23
CA LEU A 133 -5.72 14.98 3.62
C LEU A 133 -4.79 15.74 4.57
N ARG A 134 -5.40 16.31 5.61
CA ARG A 134 -4.72 16.97 6.73
C ARG A 134 -5.13 16.37 8.07
N VAL A 135 -6.24 15.68 8.09
CA VAL A 135 -6.74 14.94 9.23
C VAL A 135 -7.25 13.60 8.73
N LEU A 136 -6.93 12.54 9.43
CA LEU A 136 -7.42 11.20 9.15
C LEU A 136 -8.07 10.60 10.39
N ALA A 137 -9.35 10.27 10.29
CA ALA A 137 -10.06 9.55 11.32
C ALA A 137 -10.14 8.06 10.98
N LEU A 138 -9.71 7.23 11.91
CA LEU A 138 -9.74 5.77 11.82
C LEU A 138 -10.61 5.21 12.94
N SER A 139 -11.49 4.28 12.63
CA SER A 139 -12.30 3.53 13.60
C SER A 139 -11.80 2.08 13.70
N ASP A 140 -12.37 1.36 14.66
CA ASP A 140 -12.17 -0.09 14.83
C ASP A 140 -10.74 -0.51 15.19
N LEU A 141 -9.98 0.37 15.84
CA LEU A 141 -8.71 -0.02 16.46
C LEU A 141 -8.96 -0.87 17.70
N ASP A 142 -8.40 -2.06 17.71
CA ASP A 142 -8.57 -3.07 18.75
C ASP A 142 -7.84 -2.73 20.07
N HIS A 143 -6.85 -1.81 20.03
CA HIS A 143 -6.05 -1.40 21.18
C HIS A 143 -5.80 0.10 21.20
N PRO A 144 -5.56 0.70 22.38
CA PRO A 144 -5.13 2.08 22.48
C PRO A 144 -3.79 2.33 21.78
N VAL A 145 -3.63 3.54 21.25
CA VAL A 145 -2.39 3.99 20.64
C VAL A 145 -1.50 4.66 21.71
N GLY A 146 -0.30 4.12 21.90
CA GLY A 146 0.70 4.67 22.83
C GLY A 146 1.63 5.70 22.18
N ASN A 147 1.89 5.56 20.89
CA ASN A 147 2.76 6.46 20.13
C ASN A 147 2.36 6.49 18.65
N ALA A 148 2.58 7.64 18.00
CA ALA A 148 2.42 7.81 16.56
C ALA A 148 3.57 8.65 15.99
N HIS A 149 4.23 8.16 14.93
CA HIS A 149 5.34 8.87 14.28
C HIS A 149 5.41 8.52 12.78
N LEU A 150 6.05 9.37 11.99
CA LEU A 150 6.34 9.07 10.60
C LEU A 150 7.39 7.95 10.52
N LEU A 151 7.20 6.98 9.64
CA LEU A 151 8.17 5.91 9.41
C LEU A 151 9.48 6.49 8.91
N ASN A 152 9.43 7.38 7.93
CA ASN A 152 10.60 8.09 7.45
C ASN A 152 10.90 9.30 8.35
N GLY A 153 12.09 9.29 8.96
CA GLY A 153 12.59 10.37 9.81
C GLY A 153 12.06 10.41 11.24
N GLY A 154 11.11 9.56 11.64
CA GLY A 154 10.67 9.37 13.01
C GLY A 154 9.93 10.58 13.64
N ALA A 155 9.54 11.59 12.86
CA ALA A 155 8.86 12.76 13.38
C ALA A 155 7.51 12.38 14.03
N ARG A 156 7.27 12.90 15.24
CA ARG A 156 6.03 12.64 15.98
C ARG A 156 4.81 13.17 15.23
N VAL A 157 3.76 12.36 15.20
CA VAL A 157 2.44 12.72 14.65
C VAL A 157 1.48 12.97 15.82
N ALA A 158 0.84 14.13 15.82
CA ALA A 158 -0.18 14.44 16.81
C ALA A 158 -1.44 13.62 16.57
N TYR A 159 -2.04 13.13 17.66
CA TYR A 159 -3.25 12.32 17.56
C TYR A 159 -4.12 12.46 18.82
N SER A 160 -5.38 12.13 18.67
CA SER A 160 -6.30 11.85 19.77
C SER A 160 -6.91 10.46 19.60
N PHE A 161 -7.08 9.74 20.70
CA PHE A 161 -7.67 8.40 20.72
C PHE A 161 -8.76 8.33 21.77
N SER A 162 -9.96 7.92 21.40
CA SER A 162 -11.10 7.75 22.32
C SER A 162 -12.05 6.69 21.76
N GLN A 163 -12.47 5.78 22.63
CA GLN A 163 -13.49 4.76 22.32
C GLN A 163 -13.25 3.99 21.01
N GLY A 164 -11.99 3.57 20.76
CA GLY A 164 -11.62 2.82 19.55
C GLY A 164 -11.47 3.68 18.29
N SER A 165 -11.69 4.98 18.39
CA SER A 165 -11.50 5.92 17.29
C SER A 165 -10.20 6.72 17.47
N LEU A 166 -9.39 6.78 16.41
CA LEU A 166 -8.16 7.53 16.32
C LEU A 166 -8.34 8.68 15.34
N VAL A 167 -7.92 9.87 15.73
CA VAL A 167 -7.81 11.03 14.82
C VAL A 167 -6.36 11.43 14.76
N LEU A 168 -5.78 11.44 13.56
CA LEU A 168 -4.40 11.83 13.26
C LEU A 168 -4.38 13.22 12.63
N ASP A 169 -3.53 14.11 13.15
CA ASP A 169 -3.19 15.36 12.48
C ASP A 169 -2.00 15.10 11.53
N LEU A 170 -2.29 15.07 10.24
CA LEU A 170 -1.32 14.67 9.23
C LEU A 170 -0.31 15.80 8.95
N PRO A 171 0.99 15.56 9.12
CA PRO A 171 2.02 16.52 8.72
C PRO A 171 1.92 16.83 7.21
N ARG A 172 2.37 18.02 6.83
CA ARG A 172 2.44 18.38 5.40
C ARG A 172 3.40 17.44 4.69
N ARG A 173 2.95 16.90 3.56
CA ARG A 173 3.75 16.06 2.67
C ARG A 173 4.65 16.89 1.78
N GLY A 174 5.82 16.34 1.44
CA GLY A 174 6.62 16.83 0.32
C GLY A 174 5.87 16.61 -1.02
N ALA A 175 6.12 17.47 -1.97
CA ALA A 175 5.44 17.39 -3.29
C ALA A 175 5.73 16.08 -4.06
N ARG A 176 6.75 15.33 -3.67
CA ARG A 176 7.19 14.07 -4.29
C ARG A 176 6.84 12.83 -3.48
N ASP A 177 6.23 13.00 -2.30
CA ASP A 177 5.88 11.86 -1.46
C ASP A 177 4.68 11.12 -2.06
N ILE A 178 4.88 9.87 -2.44
CA ILE A 178 3.85 9.01 -3.02
C ILE A 178 2.91 8.52 -1.92
N ASP A 179 3.48 8.20 -0.76
CA ASP A 179 2.80 7.68 0.42
C ASP A 179 3.34 8.38 1.67
N GLN A 180 2.49 8.61 2.65
CA GLN A 180 2.90 9.06 3.97
C GLN A 180 2.61 7.94 4.97
N VAL A 181 3.66 7.26 5.40
CA VAL A 181 3.53 6.12 6.32
C VAL A 181 3.68 6.58 7.76
N ILE A 182 2.64 6.35 8.55
CA ILE A 182 2.62 6.62 9.99
C ILE A 182 2.66 5.29 10.74
N VAL A 183 3.59 5.17 11.67
CA VAL A 183 3.69 4.03 12.57
C VAL A 183 2.89 4.33 13.83
N LEU A 184 1.92 3.49 14.13
CA LEU A 184 1.20 3.47 15.39
C LEU A 184 1.74 2.33 16.24
N GLN A 185 2.18 2.63 17.45
CA GLN A 185 2.53 1.63 18.43
C GLN A 185 1.33 1.41 19.35
N LEU A 186 0.73 0.23 19.28
CA LEU A 186 -0.40 -0.14 20.13
C LEU A 186 0.09 -0.54 21.52
N VAL A 187 -0.71 -0.20 22.54
CA VAL A 187 -0.45 -0.60 23.92
C VAL A 187 -1.06 -1.99 24.15
N ASN A 188 -0.22 -2.96 24.48
CA ASN A 188 -0.70 -4.26 24.92
C ASN A 188 -1.27 -4.14 26.35
N HIS A 189 -2.42 -4.71 26.58
CA HIS A 189 -2.97 -4.90 27.93
C HIS A 189 -2.36 -6.10 28.60
#